data_d9a76fe6abac16e8d2895e0030e92a08
#
_entry.id   d9a76fe6abac16e8d2895e0030e92a08
#
_cell.length_a   1.000
_cell.length_b   1.000
_cell.length_c   1.000
_cell.angle_alpha   90.00
_cell.angle_beta   90.00
_cell.angle_gamma   90.00
#
_symmetry.space_group_name_H-M   'P 1'
#
loop_
_entity.id
_entity.type
_entity.pdbx_description
1 polymer ?
#
loop_
_entity_poly.entity_id
_entity_poly.type
_entity_poly.pdbx_seq_one_letter_code
_entity_poly.pdbx_strand_id
1 'polypeptide(L)'
;RKEGVEDFEVVKQSFVAETNMLKKLSHLSLPDIVDVIDEDDRFLIVMDYIEGNSLKTALQEYGAQSQKNVIKWAKQLCDVLGYLHSQNPPIIYRDMKPANIMLKPDGNVVLIDFGTAREYKENNIEDTTCLGTMGYAAPEQFGGMGQTDARTDIYCLGATMYHLVTGMNPCEPPYEIR
;
A
#
# COMPACT_ATOMS: atom_id res chain seq x y z
N ARG A 1 -18.92 4.60 29.36
CA ARG A 1 -17.60 3.97 29.74
C ARG A 1 -17.41 2.54 29.23
N LYS A 2 -18.42 1.87 28.65
CA LYS A 2 -18.27 0.52 28.07
C LYS A 2 -18.01 0.54 26.55
N GLU A 3 -18.49 1.54 25.84
CA GLU A 3 -18.32 1.66 24.37
C GLU A 3 -16.84 1.81 23.94
N GLY A 4 -16.04 2.56 24.69
CA GLY A 4 -14.63 2.78 24.32
C GLY A 4 -13.70 1.58 24.53
N VAL A 5 -14.10 0.58 25.33
CA VAL A 5 -13.30 -0.64 25.58
C VAL A 5 -13.59 -1.69 24.49
N GLU A 6 -14.85 -1.79 24.02
CA GLU A 6 -15.21 -2.69 22.93
C GLU A 6 -14.58 -2.22 21.59
N ASP A 7 -14.53 -0.92 21.33
CA ASP A 7 -13.86 -0.37 20.15
C ASP A 7 -12.35 -0.65 20.17
N PHE A 8 -11.68 -0.57 21.31
CA PHE A 8 -10.26 -0.84 21.44
C PHE A 8 -9.92 -2.32 21.17
N GLU A 9 -10.71 -3.26 21.72
CA GLU A 9 -10.50 -4.70 21.49
C GLU A 9 -10.74 -5.10 20.03
N VAL A 10 -11.72 -4.50 19.35
CA VAL A 10 -11.98 -4.72 17.92
C VAL A 10 -10.82 -4.21 17.07
N VAL A 11 -10.31 -3.02 17.36
CA VAL A 11 -9.14 -2.44 16.68
C VAL A 11 -7.90 -3.31 16.93
N LYS A 12 -7.67 -3.76 18.17
CA LYS A 12 -6.56 -4.64 18.53
C LYS A 12 -6.64 -5.98 17.79
N GLN A 13 -7.79 -6.62 17.73
CA GLN A 13 -7.98 -7.89 17.00
C GLN A 13 -7.73 -7.73 15.49
N SER A 14 -8.19 -6.63 14.90
CA SER A 14 -7.94 -6.31 13.49
C SER A 14 -6.45 -6.15 13.22
N PHE A 15 -5.74 -5.45 14.11
CA PHE A 15 -4.30 -5.20 14.01
C PHE A 15 -3.48 -6.49 14.18
N VAL A 16 -3.87 -7.37 15.10
CA VAL A 16 -3.23 -8.69 15.28
C VAL A 16 -3.41 -9.57 14.06
N ALA A 17 -4.61 -9.60 13.47
CA ALA A 17 -4.87 -10.35 12.25
C ALA A 17 -4.03 -9.84 11.07
N GLU A 18 -3.94 -8.52 10.90
CA GLU A 18 -3.12 -7.86 9.89
C GLU A 18 -1.64 -8.20 10.06
N THR A 19 -1.13 -8.15 11.28
CA THR A 19 0.27 -8.49 11.57
C THR A 19 0.59 -9.95 11.29
N ASN A 20 -0.31 -10.87 11.64
CA ASN A 20 -0.15 -12.29 11.34
C ASN A 20 -0.16 -12.57 9.83
N MET A 21 -0.94 -11.81 9.07
CA MET A 21 -0.90 -11.81 7.61
C MET A 21 0.48 -11.39 7.09
N LEU A 22 1.00 -10.25 7.58
CA LEU A 22 2.28 -9.70 7.13
C LEU A 22 3.47 -10.60 7.49
N LYS A 23 3.47 -11.25 8.66
CA LYS A 23 4.54 -12.17 9.09
C LYS A 23 4.76 -13.37 8.15
N LYS A 24 3.75 -13.74 7.37
CA LYS A 24 3.83 -14.87 6.43
C LYS A 24 4.41 -14.47 5.06
N LEU A 25 4.56 -13.17 4.81
CA LEU A 25 5.03 -12.68 3.52
C LEU A 25 6.55 -12.66 3.48
N SER A 26 7.11 -13.11 2.34
CA SER A 26 8.54 -13.03 2.04
C SER A 26 8.71 -12.69 0.57
N HIS A 27 9.23 -11.49 0.28
CA HIS A 27 9.47 -11.02 -1.08
C HIS A 27 10.53 -9.91 -1.07
N LEU A 28 11.39 -9.85 -2.10
CA LEU A 28 12.48 -8.86 -2.19
C LEU A 28 12.01 -7.39 -2.16
N SER A 29 10.78 -7.14 -2.59
CA SER A 29 10.16 -5.81 -2.58
C SER A 29 9.20 -5.58 -1.39
N LEU A 30 9.33 -6.38 -0.33
CA LEU A 30 8.62 -6.23 0.95
C LEU A 30 9.62 -6.23 2.10
N PRO A 31 9.43 -5.41 3.15
CA PRO A 31 10.22 -5.51 4.38
C PRO A 31 9.82 -6.79 5.15
N ASP A 32 10.79 -7.45 5.75
CA ASP A 32 10.51 -8.56 6.67
C ASP A 32 10.03 -8.02 8.02
N ILE A 33 9.03 -8.68 8.61
CA ILE A 33 8.57 -8.40 9.98
C ILE A 33 9.50 -9.12 10.95
N VAL A 34 10.26 -8.36 11.73
CA VAL A 34 11.23 -8.89 12.71
C VAL A 34 10.53 -9.32 13.99
N ASP A 35 9.64 -8.46 14.51
CA ASP A 35 8.93 -8.71 15.75
C ASP A 35 7.62 -7.93 15.84
N VAL A 36 6.77 -8.33 16.79
CA VAL A 36 5.54 -7.63 17.16
C VAL A 36 5.49 -7.52 18.66
N ILE A 37 5.44 -6.30 19.15
CA ILE A 37 5.40 -5.98 20.57
C ILE A 37 3.96 -5.59 20.92
N ASP A 38 3.32 -6.37 21.79
CA ASP A 38 2.01 -6.09 22.38
C ASP A 38 2.21 -5.69 23.85
N GLU A 39 2.16 -4.41 24.13
CA GLU A 39 2.26 -3.86 25.47
C GLU A 39 0.99 -3.08 25.81
N ASP A 40 0.40 -3.35 26.96
CA ASP A 40 -0.81 -2.80 27.57
C ASP A 40 -1.70 -1.88 26.70
N ASP A 41 -1.19 -0.72 26.26
CA ASP A 41 -1.89 0.27 25.43
C ASP A 41 -1.20 0.53 24.07
N ARG A 42 -0.17 -0.26 23.70
CA ARG A 42 0.63 -0.03 22.50
C ARG A 42 0.87 -1.33 21.75
N PHE A 43 0.69 -1.25 20.44
CA PHE A 43 1.03 -2.32 19.53
C PHE A 43 2.05 -1.80 18.52
N LEU A 44 3.23 -2.44 18.48
CA LEU A 44 4.33 -2.03 17.63
C LEU A 44 4.71 -3.17 16.69
N ILE A 45 4.86 -2.86 15.42
CA ILE A 45 5.43 -3.77 14.43
C ILE A 45 6.88 -3.35 14.21
N VAL A 46 7.79 -4.27 14.49
CA VAL A 46 9.22 -4.11 14.21
C VAL A 46 9.50 -4.78 12.87
N MET A 47 9.99 -4.01 11.91
CA MET A 47 10.30 -4.48 10.57
C MET A 47 11.71 -4.06 10.16
N ASP A 48 12.22 -4.66 9.10
CA ASP A 48 13.50 -4.27 8.52
C ASP A 48 13.54 -2.79 8.21
N TYR A 49 14.66 -2.16 8.54
CA TYR A 49 14.95 -0.81 8.08
C TYR A 49 15.31 -0.83 6.59
N ILE A 50 14.55 -0.10 5.79
CA ILE A 50 14.79 0.04 4.35
C ILE A 50 15.61 1.31 4.12
N GLU A 51 16.90 1.13 3.78
CA GLU A 51 17.76 2.24 3.39
C GLU A 51 17.30 2.83 2.04
N GLY A 52 17.31 4.15 1.93
CA GLY A 52 16.96 4.86 0.71
C GLY A 52 15.97 6.00 0.95
N ASN A 53 15.38 6.49 -0.13
CA ASN A 53 14.39 7.56 -0.11
C ASN A 53 13.09 7.11 -0.77
N SER A 54 11.97 7.70 -0.36
CA SER A 54 10.70 7.43 -1.05
C SER A 54 10.72 7.97 -2.48
N LEU A 55 9.95 7.37 -3.37
CA LEU A 55 9.75 7.94 -4.72
C LEU A 55 9.07 9.31 -4.66
N LYS A 56 8.35 9.65 -3.59
CA LYS A 56 7.85 11.01 -3.33
C LYS A 56 8.99 11.99 -3.16
N THR A 57 10.00 11.63 -2.35
CA THR A 57 11.22 12.46 -2.17
C THR A 57 11.95 12.62 -3.49
N ALA A 58 12.11 11.54 -4.27
CA ALA A 58 12.74 11.61 -5.59
C ALA A 58 12.00 12.56 -6.57
N LEU A 59 10.66 12.55 -6.56
CA LEU A 59 9.86 13.50 -7.34
C LEU A 59 10.06 14.95 -6.88
N GLN A 60 10.15 15.19 -5.58
CA GLN A 60 10.34 16.53 -5.02
C GLN A 60 11.73 17.11 -5.35
N GLU A 61 12.77 16.26 -5.33
CA GLU A 61 14.15 16.68 -5.57
C GLU A 61 14.51 16.76 -7.06
N TYR A 62 14.02 15.83 -7.87
CA TYR A 62 14.44 15.66 -9.26
C TYR A 62 13.31 15.82 -10.28
N GLY A 63 12.07 16.02 -9.83
CA GLY A 63 10.91 16.12 -10.72
C GLY A 63 10.55 14.82 -11.42
N ALA A 64 10.03 14.92 -12.64
CA ALA A 64 9.64 13.76 -13.46
C ALA A 64 10.79 12.79 -13.67
N GLN A 65 10.50 11.50 -13.53
CA GLN A 65 11.49 10.43 -13.63
C GLN A 65 11.60 9.92 -15.08
N SER A 66 12.76 9.40 -15.45
CA SER A 66 12.96 8.85 -16.79
C SER A 66 12.04 7.63 -17.02
N GLN A 67 11.52 7.51 -18.24
CA GLN A 67 10.71 6.35 -18.64
C GLN A 67 11.41 5.02 -18.34
N LYS A 68 12.72 4.96 -18.54
CA LYS A 68 13.54 3.76 -18.26
C LYS A 68 13.46 3.34 -16.79
N ASN A 69 13.59 4.31 -15.87
CA ASN A 69 13.51 4.06 -14.43
C ASN A 69 12.10 3.65 -14.03
N VAL A 70 11.08 4.37 -14.51
CA VAL A 70 9.68 4.09 -14.19
C VAL A 70 9.28 2.69 -14.66
N ILE A 71 9.69 2.27 -15.85
CA ILE A 71 9.44 0.90 -16.33
C ILE A 71 10.15 -0.15 -15.46
N LYS A 72 11.41 0.12 -15.06
CA LYS A 72 12.14 -0.79 -14.15
C LYS A 72 11.38 -0.97 -12.83
N TRP A 73 10.96 0.12 -12.20
CA TRP A 73 10.23 0.09 -10.93
C TRP A 73 8.85 -0.53 -11.09
N ALA A 74 8.12 -0.19 -12.16
CA ALA A 74 6.81 -0.77 -12.43
C ALA A 74 6.85 -2.29 -12.56
N LYS A 75 7.87 -2.85 -13.21
CA LYS A 75 8.05 -4.31 -13.29
C LYS A 75 8.19 -4.95 -11.90
N GLN A 76 8.99 -4.35 -11.02
CA GLN A 76 9.17 -4.84 -9.65
C GLN A 76 7.88 -4.69 -8.83
N LEU A 77 7.14 -3.58 -9.01
CA LEU A 77 5.85 -3.36 -8.37
C LEU A 77 4.78 -4.35 -8.87
N CYS A 78 4.75 -4.66 -10.17
CA CYS A 78 3.87 -5.70 -10.70
C CYS A 78 4.22 -7.09 -10.12
N ASP A 79 5.51 -7.38 -9.94
CA ASP A 79 5.96 -8.66 -9.38
C ASP A 79 5.49 -8.81 -7.93
N VAL A 80 5.71 -7.81 -7.07
CA VAL A 80 5.25 -7.85 -5.68
C VAL A 80 3.73 -7.83 -5.56
N LEU A 81 3.00 -7.09 -6.40
CA LEU A 81 1.54 -7.14 -6.42
C LEU A 81 1.04 -8.54 -6.84
N GLY A 82 1.66 -9.14 -7.86
CA GLY A 82 1.37 -10.51 -8.27
C GLY A 82 1.57 -11.51 -7.12
N TYR A 83 2.65 -11.33 -6.34
CA TYR A 83 2.91 -12.12 -5.15
C TYR A 83 1.81 -11.94 -4.09
N LEU A 84 1.42 -10.71 -3.77
CA LEU A 84 0.34 -10.42 -2.80
C LEU A 84 -1.00 -10.99 -3.26
N HIS A 85 -1.34 -10.81 -4.52
CA HIS A 85 -2.61 -11.29 -5.10
C HIS A 85 -2.67 -12.82 -5.22
N SER A 86 -1.52 -13.51 -5.26
CA SER A 86 -1.42 -14.97 -5.30
C SER A 86 -1.54 -15.64 -3.93
N GLN A 87 -1.58 -14.86 -2.85
CA GLN A 87 -1.78 -15.40 -1.51
C GLN A 87 -3.20 -16.01 -1.38
N ASN A 88 -3.39 -16.86 -0.37
CA ASN A 88 -4.69 -17.46 -0.08
C ASN A 88 -5.09 -17.18 1.38
N PRO A 89 -6.05 -16.26 1.61
CA PRO A 89 -6.75 -15.43 0.61
C PRO A 89 -5.84 -14.36 -0.02
N PRO A 90 -6.20 -13.83 -1.21
CA PRO A 90 -5.45 -12.75 -1.85
C PRO A 90 -5.37 -11.51 -0.97
N ILE A 91 -4.20 -10.85 -0.98
CA ILE A 91 -3.96 -9.61 -0.24
C ILE A 91 -4.01 -8.44 -1.21
N ILE A 92 -4.89 -7.49 -0.95
CA ILE A 92 -5.03 -6.25 -1.72
C ILE A 92 -4.32 -5.13 -0.97
N TYR A 93 -3.35 -4.48 -1.61
CA TYR A 93 -2.47 -3.49 -0.98
C TYR A 93 -3.17 -2.14 -0.73
N ARG A 94 -3.94 -1.64 -1.70
CA ARG A 94 -4.87 -0.50 -1.67
C ARG A 94 -4.30 0.91 -1.50
N ASP A 95 -3.03 1.10 -1.21
CA ASP A 95 -2.44 2.43 -0.99
C ASP A 95 -1.11 2.62 -1.74
N MET A 96 -1.03 2.15 -2.99
CA MET A 96 0.14 2.38 -3.82
C MET A 96 0.21 3.83 -4.26
N LYS A 97 1.30 4.50 -3.86
CA LYS A 97 1.63 5.88 -4.17
C LYS A 97 3.12 6.11 -3.98
N PRO A 98 3.72 7.17 -4.55
CA PRO A 98 5.15 7.43 -4.43
C PRO A 98 5.68 7.51 -3.00
N ALA A 99 4.85 7.95 -2.04
CA ALA A 99 5.23 8.02 -0.62
C ALA A 99 5.42 6.66 0.04
N ASN A 100 4.77 5.61 -0.47
CA ASN A 100 4.78 4.24 0.07
C ASN A 100 5.73 3.31 -0.69
N ILE A 101 6.56 3.85 -1.56
CA ILE A 101 7.56 3.12 -2.33
C ILE A 101 8.94 3.68 -2.01
N MET A 102 9.78 2.87 -1.40
CA MET A 102 11.18 3.21 -1.12
C MET A 102 12.07 2.79 -2.28
N LEU A 103 12.90 3.71 -2.74
CA LEU A 103 13.96 3.47 -3.70
C LEU A 103 15.27 3.24 -2.94
N LYS A 104 15.79 2.03 -3.04
CA LYS A 104 17.06 1.64 -2.42
C LYS A 104 18.26 2.16 -3.22
N PRO A 105 19.45 2.25 -2.59
CA PRO A 105 20.68 2.66 -3.28
C PRO A 105 21.04 1.78 -4.49
N ASP A 106 20.66 0.50 -4.48
CA ASP A 106 20.84 -0.45 -5.58
C ASP A 106 19.87 -0.25 -6.76
N GLY A 107 18.94 0.72 -6.63
CA GLY A 107 17.95 1.05 -7.65
C GLY A 107 16.74 0.11 -7.66
N ASN A 108 16.57 -0.72 -6.66
CA ASN A 108 15.38 -1.56 -6.46
C ASN A 108 14.35 -0.83 -5.58
N VAL A 109 13.08 -1.22 -5.72
CA VAL A 109 11.99 -0.61 -4.95
C VAL A 109 11.38 -1.60 -3.97
N VAL A 110 10.91 -1.06 -2.84
CA VAL A 110 10.28 -1.80 -1.76
C VAL A 110 8.99 -1.10 -1.38
N LEU A 111 7.88 -1.84 -1.31
CA LEU A 111 6.62 -1.36 -0.75
C LEU A 111 6.73 -1.27 0.77
N ILE A 112 6.32 -0.14 1.31
CA ILE A 112 6.21 0.09 2.75
C ILE A 112 4.79 0.48 3.08
N ASP A 113 4.43 0.46 4.36
CA ASP A 113 3.10 0.86 4.86
C ASP A 113 1.95 -0.05 4.39
N PHE A 114 1.68 -1.07 5.19
CA PHE A 114 0.59 -2.04 4.98
C PHE A 114 -0.67 -1.70 5.79
N GLY A 115 -0.77 -0.48 6.35
CA GLY A 115 -1.89 -0.08 7.21
C GLY A 115 -3.27 -0.13 6.54
N THR A 116 -3.32 -0.17 5.21
CA THR A 116 -4.56 -0.29 4.43
C THR A 116 -4.70 -1.62 3.68
N ALA A 117 -3.66 -2.48 3.69
CA ALA A 117 -3.71 -3.78 3.03
C ALA A 117 -4.74 -4.71 3.68
N ARG A 118 -5.45 -5.50 2.89
CA ARG A 118 -6.47 -6.44 3.37
C ARG A 118 -6.51 -7.72 2.56
N GLU A 119 -6.89 -8.80 3.24
CA GLU A 119 -7.29 -10.05 2.60
C GLU A 119 -8.62 -9.89 1.87
N TYR A 120 -8.69 -10.42 0.65
CA TYR A 120 -9.93 -10.48 -0.13
C TYR A 120 -10.90 -11.49 0.49
N LYS A 121 -12.18 -11.11 0.63
CA LYS A 121 -13.23 -11.96 1.20
C LYS A 121 -14.32 -12.20 0.14
N GLU A 122 -14.44 -13.42 -0.36
CA GLU A 122 -15.37 -13.78 -1.44
C GLU A 122 -16.85 -13.42 -1.21
N ASN A 123 -17.27 -13.35 0.05
CA ASN A 123 -18.67 -13.08 0.41
C ASN A 123 -18.96 -11.62 0.82
N ASN A 124 -17.98 -10.73 0.74
CA ASN A 124 -18.19 -9.32 1.02
C ASN A 124 -18.65 -8.60 -0.25
N ILE A 125 -19.74 -7.84 -0.12
CA ILE A 125 -20.27 -7.02 -1.21
C ILE A 125 -19.58 -5.65 -1.23
N GLU A 126 -19.15 -5.14 -0.07
CA GLU A 126 -18.52 -3.83 0.07
C GLU A 126 -17.43 -3.85 1.15
N ASP A 127 -16.42 -3.01 0.97
CA ASP A 127 -15.45 -2.73 2.03
C ASP A 127 -16.07 -1.85 3.12
N THR A 128 -15.84 -2.20 4.37
CA THR A 128 -16.41 -1.49 5.53
C THR A 128 -15.80 -0.11 5.76
N THR A 129 -14.70 0.22 5.08
CA THR A 129 -13.97 1.48 5.29
C THR A 129 -13.53 2.06 3.95
N CYS A 130 -13.87 3.33 3.72
CA CYS A 130 -13.29 4.13 2.64
C CYS A 130 -11.83 4.43 2.97
N LEU A 131 -10.89 3.76 2.33
CA LEU A 131 -9.47 3.98 2.54
C LEU A 131 -8.77 4.14 1.20
N GLY A 132 -8.00 5.19 1.08
CA GLY A 132 -7.20 5.46 -0.10
C GLY A 132 -6.72 6.91 -0.13
N THR A 133 -5.71 7.19 -0.92
CA THR A 133 -5.20 8.55 -1.12
C THR A 133 -5.85 9.14 -2.36
N MET A 134 -6.55 10.27 -2.22
CA MET A 134 -7.18 10.97 -3.33
C MET A 134 -6.17 11.14 -4.49
N GLY A 135 -6.63 10.94 -5.71
CA GLY A 135 -5.81 11.00 -6.92
C GLY A 135 -5.15 9.67 -7.29
N TYR A 136 -4.82 8.82 -6.33
CA TYR A 136 -4.25 7.47 -6.58
C TYR A 136 -5.27 6.36 -6.37
N ALA A 137 -6.22 6.55 -5.45
CA ALA A 137 -7.20 5.54 -5.09
C ALA A 137 -8.19 5.26 -6.23
N ALA A 138 -8.48 3.98 -6.43
CA ALA A 138 -9.48 3.54 -7.40
C ALA A 138 -10.89 3.95 -6.95
N PRO A 139 -11.84 4.13 -7.90
CA PRO A 139 -13.20 4.59 -7.59
C PRO A 139 -13.91 3.74 -6.52
N GLU A 140 -13.74 2.43 -6.53
CA GLU A 140 -14.34 1.51 -5.56
C GLU A 140 -13.82 1.71 -4.12
N GLN A 141 -12.68 2.39 -3.92
CA GLN A 141 -12.13 2.69 -2.60
C GLN A 141 -12.91 3.80 -1.85
N PHE A 142 -13.77 4.53 -2.55
CA PHE A 142 -14.55 5.63 -1.96
C PHE A 142 -15.90 5.21 -1.37
N GLY A 143 -16.14 3.90 -1.23
CA GLY A 143 -17.32 3.33 -0.60
C GLY A 143 -18.56 3.27 -1.48
N GLY A 144 -19.44 2.29 -1.22
CA GLY A 144 -20.70 2.10 -1.95
C GLY A 144 -20.56 1.66 -3.42
N MET A 145 -19.33 1.38 -3.87
CA MET A 145 -19.03 0.98 -5.25
C MET A 145 -18.50 -0.46 -5.37
N GLY A 146 -18.59 -1.24 -4.30
CA GLY A 146 -18.14 -2.62 -4.26
C GLY A 146 -16.92 -2.85 -3.38
N GLN A 147 -16.45 -4.09 -3.37
CA GLN A 147 -15.24 -4.51 -2.67
C GLN A 147 -14.00 -4.22 -3.51
N THR A 148 -12.91 -3.79 -2.87
CA THR A 148 -11.59 -3.71 -3.50
C THR A 148 -11.06 -5.10 -3.84
N ASP A 149 -10.40 -5.22 -4.99
CA ASP A 149 -9.77 -6.44 -5.46
C ASP A 149 -8.40 -6.14 -6.13
N ALA A 150 -7.79 -7.14 -6.78
CA ALA A 150 -6.50 -6.98 -7.45
C ALA A 150 -6.48 -5.84 -8.47
N ARG A 151 -7.60 -5.51 -9.11
CA ARG A 151 -7.72 -4.41 -10.09
C ARG A 151 -7.56 -3.04 -9.44
N THR A 152 -7.95 -2.91 -8.16
CA THR A 152 -7.73 -1.72 -7.34
C THR A 152 -6.25 -1.35 -7.30
N ASP A 153 -5.37 -2.32 -7.05
CA ASP A 153 -3.93 -2.10 -7.00
C ASP A 153 -3.35 -1.74 -8.39
N ILE A 154 -3.89 -2.29 -9.45
CA ILE A 154 -3.48 -1.95 -10.83
C ILE A 154 -3.84 -0.50 -11.16
N TYR A 155 -5.01 -0.02 -10.74
CA TYR A 155 -5.38 1.39 -10.88
C TYR A 155 -4.40 2.31 -10.13
N CYS A 156 -4.12 2.01 -8.86
CA CYS A 156 -3.18 2.78 -8.03
C CYS A 156 -1.76 2.79 -8.63
N LEU A 157 -1.30 1.65 -9.18
CA LEU A 157 -0.03 1.57 -9.89
C LEU A 157 -0.03 2.46 -11.13
N GLY A 158 -1.08 2.47 -11.93
CA GLY A 158 -1.22 3.33 -13.10
C GLY A 158 -1.13 4.81 -12.74
N ALA A 159 -1.86 5.26 -11.71
CA ALA A 159 -1.81 6.63 -11.20
C ALA A 159 -0.41 7.00 -10.68
N THR A 160 0.25 6.06 -9.98
CA THR A 160 1.63 6.23 -9.50
C THR A 160 2.60 6.39 -10.66
N MET A 161 2.54 5.54 -11.68
CA MET A 161 3.39 5.62 -12.87
C MET A 161 3.17 6.93 -13.63
N TYR A 162 1.92 7.36 -13.78
CA TYR A 162 1.58 8.64 -14.40
C TYR A 162 2.30 9.79 -13.68
N HIS A 163 2.17 9.88 -12.35
CA HIS A 163 2.85 10.89 -11.54
C HIS A 163 4.38 10.84 -11.73
N LEU A 164 4.97 9.65 -11.67
CA LEU A 164 6.41 9.48 -11.80
C LEU A 164 6.95 9.92 -13.17
N VAL A 165 6.25 9.62 -14.26
CA VAL A 165 6.68 9.97 -15.63
C VAL A 165 6.46 11.45 -15.97
N THR A 166 5.32 12.01 -15.52
CA THR A 166 4.92 13.36 -15.89
C THR A 166 5.38 14.42 -14.90
N GLY A 167 5.65 14.03 -13.63
CA GLY A 167 5.82 14.94 -12.51
C GLY A 167 4.52 15.65 -12.09
N MET A 168 3.38 15.30 -12.71
CA MET A 168 2.07 15.89 -12.41
C MET A 168 1.38 15.12 -11.30
N ASN A 169 1.18 15.78 -10.16
CA ASN A 169 0.54 15.18 -8.99
C ASN A 169 -0.96 14.96 -9.25
N PRO A 170 -1.48 13.71 -9.26
CA PRO A 170 -2.89 13.44 -9.49
C PRO A 170 -3.82 13.93 -8.36
N CYS A 171 -3.24 14.39 -7.22
CA CYS A 171 -3.98 14.99 -6.11
C CYS A 171 -4.20 16.50 -6.29
N GLU A 172 -3.63 17.11 -7.33
CA GLU A 172 -3.72 18.54 -7.62
C GLU A 172 -4.59 18.81 -8.84
N PRO A 173 -5.29 19.97 -8.87
CA PRO A 173 -6.05 20.33 -10.06
C PRO A 173 -5.17 20.32 -11.33
N PRO A 174 -5.71 19.90 -12.47
CA PRO A 174 -7.14 19.67 -12.75
C PRO A 174 -7.72 18.32 -12.35
N TYR A 175 -7.07 17.47 -11.59
CA TYR A 175 -7.53 16.12 -11.15
C TYR A 175 -7.86 15.15 -12.31
N GLU A 176 -7.43 15.46 -13.53
CA GLU A 176 -7.68 14.64 -14.72
C GLU A 176 -6.39 13.91 -15.10
N ILE A 177 -6.47 12.58 -15.14
CA ILE A 177 -5.47 11.76 -15.82
C ILE A 177 -5.78 11.87 -17.31
N ARG A 178 -4.96 12.61 -18.05
CA ARG A 178 -5.09 12.79 -19.50
C ARG A 178 -4.27 11.78 -20.26
#